data_456b0e31422d9d8d683b558f554faf00
#
_entry.id   456b0e31422d9d8d683b558f554faf00
#
_cell.length_a   1.000
_cell.length_b   1.000
_cell.length_c   1.000
_cell.angle_alpha   90.00
_cell.angle_beta   90.00
_cell.angle_gamma   90.00
#
_symmetry.space_group_name_H-M   'P 1'
#
loop_
_entity.id
_entity.type
_entity.pdbx_description
1 polymer ?
#
loop_
_entity_poly.entity_id
_entity_poly.type
_entity_poly.pdbx_seq_one_letter_code
_entity_poly.pdbx_strand_id
1 'polypeptide(L)'
;VSHILIGLNARTPEDRAEAKKKAESVLAEIKAGEDFGMLAEKFSEDGSRQNKGYLGFIRGGRTVYPFEKAAFALQAGEVSDIVETQFGYHIIKVHSRRPNPGEFLFSHFMILVPRGASDEVKAQKESEIRAIYEELKSGADFATMAKERSEDKASAVRGGELSWVSSGQFVKEFEDAAFALKNKGDITEPVLSPYGWHIIKLM
;
A
#
# COMPACT_ATOMS: atom_id res chain seq x y z
N VAL A 1 6.42 -0.15 5.25
CA VAL A 1 6.76 -1.21 6.20
C VAL A 1 6.48 -2.55 5.58
N SER A 2 7.33 -3.54 5.81
CA SER A 2 7.05 -4.96 5.59
C SER A 2 7.18 -5.72 6.89
N HIS A 3 6.53 -6.89 6.98
CA HIS A 3 6.74 -7.79 8.10
C HIS A 3 6.72 -9.27 7.69
N ILE A 4 7.22 -10.10 8.59
CA ILE A 4 7.07 -11.56 8.56
C ILE A 4 6.36 -11.94 9.84
N LEU A 5 5.25 -12.66 9.74
CA LEU A 5 4.51 -13.19 10.87
C LEU A 5 4.71 -14.71 10.96
N ILE A 6 5.23 -15.17 12.08
CA ILE A 6 5.16 -16.56 12.51
C ILE A 6 3.99 -16.65 13.50
N GLY A 7 2.88 -17.22 13.06
CA GLY A 7 1.62 -17.22 13.80
C GLY A 7 1.69 -18.04 15.06
N LEU A 8 0.95 -17.60 16.07
CA LEU A 8 0.67 -18.40 17.26
C LEU A 8 -0.64 -19.19 17.04
N ASN A 9 -0.61 -20.18 16.14
CA ASN A 9 -1.66 -21.21 16.10
C ASN A 9 -1.61 -22.14 17.32
N ALA A 10 -0.76 -21.79 18.24
CA ALA A 10 -0.26 -22.52 19.37
C ALA A 10 -1.24 -22.47 20.53
N ARG A 11 -1.65 -23.64 20.96
CA ARG A 11 -2.43 -23.81 22.20
C ARG A 11 -1.57 -24.24 23.38
N THR A 12 -0.31 -24.62 23.11
CA THR A 12 0.61 -25.14 24.15
C THR A 12 1.87 -24.27 24.28
N PRO A 13 2.56 -24.33 25.44
CA PRO A 13 3.86 -23.67 25.60
C PRO A 13 4.91 -24.17 24.63
N GLU A 14 4.88 -25.46 24.26
CA GLU A 14 5.78 -26.10 23.32
C GLU A 14 5.63 -25.50 21.92
N ASP A 15 4.39 -25.35 21.44
CA ASP A 15 4.10 -24.71 20.15
C ASP A 15 4.64 -23.27 20.12
N ARG A 16 4.49 -22.52 21.23
CA ARG A 16 5.05 -21.15 21.33
C ARG A 16 6.57 -21.15 21.23
N ALA A 17 7.22 -22.11 21.89
CA ALA A 17 8.67 -22.24 21.82
C ALA A 17 9.15 -22.57 20.41
N GLU A 18 8.42 -23.43 19.70
CA GLU A 18 8.73 -23.78 18.32
C GLU A 18 8.54 -22.58 17.37
N ALA A 19 7.41 -21.87 17.48
CA ALA A 19 7.16 -20.65 16.69
C ALA A 19 8.23 -19.58 16.93
N LYS A 20 8.64 -19.39 18.19
CA LYS A 20 9.72 -18.47 18.54
C LYS A 20 11.05 -18.90 17.90
N LYS A 21 11.41 -20.16 18.01
CA LYS A 21 12.62 -20.72 17.40
C LYS A 21 12.62 -20.55 15.87
N LYS A 22 11.45 -20.74 15.22
CA LYS A 22 11.29 -20.48 13.79
C LYS A 22 11.51 -19.01 13.46
N ALA A 23 10.95 -18.08 14.25
CA ALA A 23 11.17 -16.63 14.06
C ALA A 23 12.64 -16.25 14.28
N GLU A 24 13.32 -16.85 15.26
CA GLU A 24 14.76 -16.66 15.51
C GLU A 24 15.60 -17.12 14.31
N SER A 25 15.28 -18.27 13.70
CA SER A 25 15.94 -18.76 12.50
C SER A 25 15.77 -17.78 11.32
N VAL A 26 14.55 -17.30 11.07
CA VAL A 26 14.26 -16.36 9.99
C VAL A 26 14.99 -15.04 10.22
N LEU A 27 15.05 -14.53 11.46
CA LEU A 27 15.79 -13.32 11.79
C LEU A 27 17.30 -13.51 11.56
N ALA A 28 17.83 -14.69 11.85
CA ALA A 28 19.24 -14.99 11.58
C ALA A 28 19.54 -15.01 10.08
N GLU A 29 18.65 -15.57 9.25
CA GLU A 29 18.77 -15.53 7.77
C GLU A 29 18.78 -14.08 7.26
N ILE A 30 17.87 -13.22 7.78
CA ILE A 30 17.86 -11.78 7.43
C ILE A 30 19.15 -11.08 7.82
N LYS A 31 19.66 -11.35 9.04
CA LYS A 31 20.94 -10.78 9.52
C LYS A 31 22.16 -11.30 8.73
N ALA A 32 22.05 -12.47 8.12
CA ALA A 32 23.05 -13.02 7.21
C ALA A 32 22.99 -12.40 5.79
N GLY A 33 21.99 -11.57 5.50
CA GLY A 33 21.87 -10.84 4.24
C GLY A 33 20.87 -11.40 3.25
N GLU A 34 20.09 -12.42 3.63
CA GLU A 34 19.01 -12.94 2.78
C GLU A 34 17.93 -11.87 2.53
N ASP A 35 17.28 -11.94 1.36
CA ASP A 35 16.25 -10.98 0.97
C ASP A 35 15.01 -11.11 1.85
N PHE A 36 14.64 -10.01 2.49
CA PHE A 36 13.50 -9.95 3.41
C PHE A 36 12.19 -10.35 2.72
N GLY A 37 11.97 -9.90 1.48
CA GLY A 37 10.75 -10.19 0.74
C GLY A 37 10.62 -11.67 0.38
N MET A 38 11.73 -12.30 -0.03
CA MET A 38 11.76 -13.75 -0.29
C MET A 38 11.48 -14.57 0.97
N LEU A 39 12.05 -14.15 2.11
CA LEU A 39 11.78 -14.80 3.38
C LEU A 39 10.32 -14.58 3.84
N ALA A 40 9.75 -13.41 3.57
CA ALA A 40 8.34 -13.15 3.82
C ALA A 40 7.42 -14.03 2.97
N GLU A 41 7.71 -14.20 1.69
CA GLU A 41 6.98 -15.13 0.81
C GLU A 41 7.10 -16.58 1.26
N LYS A 42 8.24 -16.96 1.82
CA LYS A 42 8.51 -18.34 2.26
C LYS A 42 7.88 -18.64 3.62
N PHE A 43 8.00 -17.74 4.57
CA PHE A 43 7.75 -18.02 5.98
C PHE A 43 6.57 -17.28 6.60
N SER A 44 6.12 -16.13 6.04
CA SER A 44 5.03 -15.39 6.64
C SER A 44 3.71 -16.16 6.59
N GLU A 45 2.95 -16.12 7.66
CA GLU A 45 1.71 -16.87 7.84
C GLU A 45 0.47 -15.96 7.80
N ASP A 46 0.63 -14.75 7.25
CA ASP A 46 -0.46 -13.80 7.06
C ASP A 46 -0.69 -13.45 5.59
N GLY A 47 -1.73 -12.67 5.32
CA GLY A 47 -2.12 -12.29 3.95
C GLY A 47 -1.08 -11.43 3.21
N SER A 48 -0.17 -10.76 3.92
CA SER A 48 0.89 -9.96 3.30
C SER A 48 1.98 -10.79 2.62
N ARG A 49 2.03 -12.09 2.92
CA ARG A 49 2.93 -13.06 2.30
C ARG A 49 2.97 -12.93 0.77
N GLN A 50 1.80 -12.82 0.14
CA GLN A 50 1.67 -12.72 -1.32
C GLN A 50 2.25 -11.44 -1.91
N ASN A 51 2.50 -10.44 -1.05
CA ASN A 51 3.10 -9.17 -1.40
C ASN A 51 4.43 -8.95 -0.66
N LYS A 52 5.22 -10.02 -0.51
CA LYS A 52 6.56 -9.97 0.13
C LYS A 52 6.54 -9.36 1.53
N GLY A 53 5.46 -9.56 2.27
CA GLY A 53 5.25 -9.00 3.59
C GLY A 53 4.90 -7.50 3.61
N TYR A 54 4.70 -6.86 2.46
CA TYR A 54 4.50 -5.41 2.37
C TYR A 54 3.12 -4.98 2.85
N LEU A 55 3.10 -4.03 3.81
CA LEU A 55 1.90 -3.47 4.44
C LEU A 55 1.59 -2.03 4.00
N GLY A 56 2.50 -1.40 3.23
CA GLY A 56 2.38 0.02 2.92
C GLY A 56 2.85 0.94 4.05
N PHE A 57 2.37 2.17 4.05
CA PHE A 57 2.59 3.09 5.15
C PHE A 57 1.63 2.77 6.30
N ILE A 58 2.18 2.67 7.50
CA ILE A 58 1.40 2.55 8.74
C ILE A 58 1.35 3.88 9.48
N ARG A 59 0.26 4.11 10.21
CA ARG A 59 0.09 5.25 11.12
C ARG A 59 -0.35 4.75 12.49
N GLY A 60 -0.19 5.58 13.52
CA GLY A 60 -0.59 5.24 14.87
C GLY A 60 -2.07 4.83 14.98
N GLY A 61 -2.36 3.85 15.82
CA GLY A 61 -3.70 3.33 16.07
C GLY A 61 -4.26 2.38 15.01
N ARG A 62 -3.43 1.90 14.07
CA ARG A 62 -3.89 1.00 12.99
C ARG A 62 -3.42 -0.44 13.15
N THR A 63 -2.40 -0.66 13.95
CA THR A 63 -1.88 -2.00 14.26
C THR A 63 -1.81 -2.18 15.79
N VAL A 64 -1.48 -3.38 16.24
CA VAL A 64 -1.36 -3.64 17.69
C VAL A 64 -0.16 -2.92 18.28
N TYR A 65 -0.30 -2.42 19.51
CA TYR A 65 0.69 -1.55 20.16
C TYR A 65 2.14 -2.07 20.15
N PRO A 66 2.42 -3.36 20.44
CA PRO A 66 3.81 -3.86 20.38
C PRO A 66 4.41 -3.75 18.99
N PHE A 67 3.63 -4.02 17.93
CA PHE A 67 4.05 -3.86 16.54
C PHE A 67 4.35 -2.40 16.21
N GLU A 68 3.42 -1.49 16.55
CA GLU A 68 3.60 -0.05 16.32
C GLU A 68 4.82 0.49 17.04
N LYS A 69 4.98 0.16 18.31
CA LYS A 69 6.12 0.60 19.11
C LYS A 69 7.45 0.20 18.46
N ALA A 70 7.55 -1.04 17.99
CA ALA A 70 8.75 -1.52 17.31
C ALA A 70 8.97 -0.82 15.96
N ALA A 71 7.93 -0.77 15.12
CA ALA A 71 8.03 -0.16 13.79
C ALA A 71 8.38 1.34 13.87
N PHE A 72 7.81 2.09 14.82
CA PHE A 72 8.11 3.51 14.96
C PHE A 72 9.47 3.80 15.63
N ALA A 73 10.06 2.85 16.33
CA ALA A 73 11.41 2.99 16.88
C ALA A 73 12.51 2.83 15.81
N LEU A 74 12.23 2.10 14.72
CA LEU A 74 13.20 1.82 13.64
C LEU A 74 13.38 3.01 12.71
N GLN A 75 14.61 3.15 12.17
CA GLN A 75 14.90 4.05 11.06
C GLN A 75 14.61 3.37 9.71
N ALA A 76 14.60 4.16 8.62
CA ALA A 76 14.47 3.61 7.26
C ALA A 76 15.66 2.67 6.95
N GLY A 77 15.35 1.49 6.44
CA GLY A 77 16.29 0.41 6.14
C GLY A 77 16.45 -0.62 7.27
N GLU A 78 16.08 -0.27 8.50
CA GLU A 78 16.27 -1.16 9.65
C GLU A 78 15.24 -2.28 9.73
N VAL A 79 15.66 -3.36 10.40
CA VAL A 79 14.86 -4.54 10.74
C VAL A 79 14.76 -4.65 12.26
N SER A 80 13.59 -4.97 12.78
CA SER A 80 13.38 -5.17 14.23
C SER A 80 14.02 -6.46 14.72
N ASP A 81 14.22 -6.54 16.02
CA ASP A 81 14.24 -7.83 16.69
C ASP A 81 12.85 -8.46 16.64
N ILE A 82 12.71 -9.68 17.22
CA ILE A 82 11.43 -10.38 17.26
C ILE A 82 10.45 -9.63 18.17
N VAL A 83 9.28 -9.30 17.62
CA VAL A 83 8.20 -8.60 18.33
C VAL A 83 7.06 -9.57 18.57
N GLU A 84 6.77 -9.86 19.84
CA GLU A 84 5.66 -10.70 20.22
C GLU A 84 4.36 -9.90 20.30
N THR A 85 3.28 -10.44 19.71
CA THR A 85 1.92 -9.91 19.77
C THR A 85 0.94 -11.04 20.02
N GLN A 86 -0.35 -10.72 20.18
CA GLN A 86 -1.41 -11.73 20.26
C GLN A 86 -1.53 -12.62 19.01
N PHE A 87 -1.00 -12.18 17.87
CA PHE A 87 -1.05 -12.92 16.60
C PHE A 87 0.15 -13.83 16.39
N GLY A 88 1.25 -13.57 17.07
CA GLY A 88 2.50 -14.32 16.90
C GLY A 88 3.75 -13.47 17.04
N TYR A 89 4.82 -13.98 16.48
CA TYR A 89 6.12 -13.35 16.43
C TYR A 89 6.30 -12.64 15.09
N HIS A 90 6.57 -11.34 15.15
CA HIS A 90 6.79 -10.50 13.98
C HIS A 90 8.25 -10.11 13.85
N ILE A 91 8.74 -10.08 12.63
CA ILE A 91 9.97 -9.39 12.24
C ILE A 91 9.54 -8.27 11.31
N ILE A 92 9.95 -7.02 11.59
CA ILE A 92 9.45 -5.83 10.92
C ILE A 92 10.60 -5.14 10.20
N LYS A 93 10.40 -4.75 8.93
CA LYS A 93 11.35 -3.93 8.16
C LYS A 93 10.71 -2.59 7.79
N VAL A 94 11.38 -1.51 8.11
CA VAL A 94 10.97 -0.16 7.71
C VAL A 94 11.71 0.23 6.43
N HIS A 95 10.97 0.47 5.33
CA HIS A 95 11.56 0.86 4.05
C HIS A 95 11.81 2.37 3.97
N SER A 96 10.85 3.15 4.46
CA SER A 96 10.91 4.62 4.44
C SER A 96 10.07 5.20 5.55
N ARG A 97 10.35 6.45 5.90
CA ARG A 97 9.57 7.25 6.86
C ARG A 97 9.22 8.56 6.20
N ARG A 98 7.99 9.02 6.44
CA ARG A 98 7.56 10.37 6.06
C ARG A 98 6.70 10.96 7.17
N PRO A 99 6.63 12.28 7.32
CA PRO A 99 5.61 12.90 8.16
C PRO A 99 4.22 12.43 7.71
N ASN A 100 3.29 12.30 8.65
CA ASN A 100 1.89 12.07 8.27
C ASN A 100 1.38 13.34 7.57
N PRO A 101 0.96 13.26 6.30
CA PRO A 101 0.50 14.44 5.58
C PRO A 101 -0.84 14.99 6.12
N GLY A 102 -1.53 14.25 6.97
CA GLY A 102 -2.88 14.56 7.43
C GLY A 102 -3.96 13.86 6.61
N GLU A 103 -5.13 14.46 6.58
CA GLU A 103 -6.28 13.97 5.81
C GLU A 103 -6.61 14.96 4.70
N PHE A 104 -6.85 14.44 3.51
CA PHE A 104 -7.17 15.20 2.33
C PHE A 104 -8.41 14.65 1.65
N LEU A 105 -9.13 15.52 0.99
CA LEU A 105 -10.22 15.11 0.13
C LEU A 105 -9.72 15.05 -1.31
N PHE A 106 -9.86 13.88 -1.93
CA PHE A 106 -9.52 13.67 -3.33
C PHE A 106 -10.74 13.25 -4.14
N SER A 107 -10.71 13.56 -5.43
CA SER A 107 -11.46 12.85 -6.44
C SER A 107 -10.51 12.07 -7.33
N HIS A 108 -10.93 10.92 -7.85
CA HIS A 108 -10.13 10.20 -8.83
C HIS A 108 -10.95 9.76 -10.05
N PHE A 109 -10.25 9.62 -11.14
CA PHE A 109 -10.70 8.97 -12.36
C PHE A 109 -9.89 7.68 -12.53
N MET A 110 -10.53 6.59 -12.94
CA MET A 110 -9.84 5.29 -13.10
C MET A 110 -10.20 4.63 -14.41
N ILE A 111 -9.18 4.04 -15.05
CA ILE A 111 -9.32 3.05 -16.12
C ILE A 111 -8.72 1.73 -15.63
N LEU A 112 -9.52 0.68 -15.61
CA LEU A 112 -9.10 -0.65 -15.19
C LEU A 112 -8.09 -1.25 -16.16
N VAL A 113 -7.06 -1.88 -15.59
CA VAL A 113 -6.16 -2.76 -16.33
C VAL A 113 -6.31 -4.17 -15.77
N PRO A 114 -6.84 -5.13 -16.54
CA PRO A 114 -7.02 -6.49 -16.06
C PRO A 114 -5.70 -7.11 -15.61
N ARG A 115 -5.74 -7.91 -14.54
CA ARG A 115 -4.55 -8.67 -14.11
C ARG A 115 -4.12 -9.62 -15.22
N GLY A 116 -2.82 -9.62 -15.53
CA GLY A 116 -2.28 -10.43 -16.63
C GLY A 116 -2.56 -9.90 -18.02
N ALA A 117 -3.04 -8.65 -18.16
CA ALA A 117 -3.24 -8.01 -19.45
C ALA A 117 -1.94 -8.03 -20.29
N SER A 118 -2.09 -8.24 -21.60
CA SER A 118 -0.96 -8.15 -22.54
C SER A 118 -0.40 -6.71 -22.59
N ASP A 119 0.81 -6.58 -23.10
CA ASP A 119 1.44 -5.26 -23.17
C ASP A 119 0.71 -4.33 -24.16
N GLU A 120 0.06 -4.89 -25.19
CA GLU A 120 -0.80 -4.12 -26.11
C GLU A 120 -2.02 -3.54 -25.37
N VAL A 121 -2.68 -4.33 -24.53
CA VAL A 121 -3.83 -3.87 -23.72
C VAL A 121 -3.38 -2.79 -22.73
N LYS A 122 -2.24 -2.97 -22.08
CA LYS A 122 -1.68 -1.96 -21.16
C LYS A 122 -1.39 -0.65 -21.89
N ALA A 123 -0.74 -0.72 -23.07
CA ALA A 123 -0.44 0.47 -23.88
C ALA A 123 -1.70 1.17 -24.38
N GLN A 124 -2.73 0.41 -24.78
CA GLN A 124 -4.03 0.98 -25.17
C GLN A 124 -4.67 1.73 -24.00
N LYS A 125 -4.71 1.12 -22.79
CA LYS A 125 -5.28 1.74 -21.59
C LYS A 125 -4.48 2.96 -21.14
N GLU A 126 -3.16 2.95 -21.32
CA GLU A 126 -2.31 4.13 -21.08
C GLU A 126 -2.65 5.26 -22.04
N SER A 127 -2.80 4.97 -23.34
CA SER A 127 -3.18 5.98 -24.33
C SER A 127 -4.55 6.59 -24.01
N GLU A 128 -5.50 5.76 -23.59
CA GLU A 128 -6.85 6.19 -23.19
C GLU A 128 -6.82 7.16 -22.00
N ILE A 129 -6.10 6.81 -20.93
CA ILE A 129 -6.01 7.69 -19.74
C ILE A 129 -5.25 8.98 -20.02
N ARG A 130 -4.22 8.95 -20.90
CA ARG A 130 -3.49 10.16 -21.30
C ARG A 130 -4.37 11.12 -22.11
N ALA A 131 -5.23 10.62 -22.99
CA ALA A 131 -6.20 11.44 -23.70
C ALA A 131 -7.16 12.15 -22.72
N ILE A 132 -7.68 11.41 -21.73
CA ILE A 132 -8.52 11.97 -20.66
C ILE A 132 -7.76 13.03 -19.85
N TYR A 133 -6.50 12.78 -19.53
CA TYR A 133 -5.67 13.75 -18.83
C TYR A 133 -5.51 15.07 -19.61
N GLU A 134 -5.30 15.02 -20.93
CA GLU A 134 -5.22 16.21 -21.75
C GLU A 134 -6.57 16.95 -21.84
N GLU A 135 -7.70 16.24 -21.91
CA GLU A 135 -9.03 16.85 -21.83
C GLU A 135 -9.21 17.61 -20.49
N LEU A 136 -8.83 17.00 -19.36
CA LEU A 136 -8.90 17.60 -18.04
C LEU A 136 -8.00 18.83 -17.90
N LYS A 137 -6.78 18.77 -18.44
CA LYS A 137 -5.86 19.93 -18.51
C LYS A 137 -6.40 21.08 -19.35
N SER A 138 -7.17 20.74 -20.38
CA SER A 138 -7.82 21.73 -21.25
C SER A 138 -9.08 22.34 -20.63
N GLY A 139 -9.45 21.96 -19.39
CA GLY A 139 -10.52 22.56 -18.63
C GLY A 139 -11.82 21.78 -18.60
N ALA A 140 -11.83 20.52 -19.07
CA ALA A 140 -12.99 19.66 -18.92
C ALA A 140 -13.33 19.46 -17.43
N ASP A 141 -14.64 19.39 -17.13
CA ASP A 141 -15.09 19.20 -15.74
C ASP A 141 -14.78 17.78 -15.25
N PHE A 142 -13.97 17.71 -14.22
CA PHE A 142 -13.50 16.43 -13.66
C PHE A 142 -14.64 15.54 -13.18
N ALA A 143 -15.63 16.13 -12.50
CA ALA A 143 -16.73 15.37 -11.92
C ALA A 143 -17.66 14.80 -13.00
N THR A 144 -17.91 15.57 -14.05
CA THR A 144 -18.67 15.11 -15.22
C THR A 144 -17.97 13.98 -15.93
N MET A 145 -16.68 14.14 -16.25
CA MET A 145 -15.91 13.09 -16.91
C MET A 145 -15.81 11.83 -16.05
N ALA A 146 -15.64 11.95 -14.74
CA ALA A 146 -15.61 10.80 -13.85
C ALA A 146 -16.95 10.05 -13.82
N LYS A 147 -18.08 10.76 -13.78
CA LYS A 147 -19.42 10.15 -13.83
C LYS A 147 -19.67 9.38 -15.13
N GLU A 148 -19.25 9.92 -16.23
CA GLU A 148 -19.53 9.38 -17.55
C GLU A 148 -18.59 8.24 -17.93
N ARG A 149 -17.29 8.37 -17.63
CA ARG A 149 -16.24 7.55 -18.23
C ARG A 149 -15.37 6.79 -17.23
N SER A 150 -15.40 7.12 -15.92
CA SER A 150 -14.58 6.39 -14.93
C SER A 150 -15.07 4.96 -14.75
N GLU A 151 -14.14 4.02 -14.70
CA GLU A 151 -14.41 2.60 -14.49
C GLU A 151 -14.47 2.23 -12.98
N ASP A 152 -14.07 3.12 -12.07
CA ASP A 152 -14.42 2.98 -10.64
C ASP A 152 -15.85 3.42 -10.39
N LYS A 153 -16.80 2.49 -10.53
CA LYS A 153 -18.23 2.78 -10.39
C LYS A 153 -18.62 3.25 -8.99
N ALA A 154 -17.85 2.90 -7.98
CA ALA A 154 -18.15 3.27 -6.59
C ALA A 154 -17.99 4.79 -6.34
N SER A 155 -16.96 5.41 -6.92
CA SER A 155 -16.74 6.85 -6.81
C SER A 155 -17.32 7.64 -8.00
N ALA A 156 -17.41 7.04 -9.20
CA ALA A 156 -17.90 7.69 -10.41
C ALA A 156 -19.26 8.37 -10.21
N VAL A 157 -20.19 7.71 -9.53
CA VAL A 157 -21.53 8.25 -9.22
C VAL A 157 -21.48 9.56 -8.44
N ARG A 158 -20.40 9.81 -7.71
CA ARG A 158 -20.10 11.05 -6.97
C ARG A 158 -19.08 11.95 -7.66
N GLY A 159 -18.90 11.79 -8.98
CA GLY A 159 -17.90 12.57 -9.72
C GLY A 159 -16.45 12.20 -9.38
N GLY A 160 -16.24 10.95 -9.02
CA GLY A 160 -14.92 10.44 -8.60
C GLY A 160 -14.55 10.76 -7.14
N GLU A 161 -15.42 11.45 -6.37
CA GLU A 161 -15.12 11.86 -5.01
C GLU A 161 -14.88 10.64 -4.10
N LEU A 162 -13.74 10.68 -3.42
CA LEU A 162 -13.37 9.77 -2.34
C LEU A 162 -13.76 10.39 -1.00
N SER A 163 -13.86 9.59 0.04
CA SER A 163 -13.95 10.12 1.41
C SER A 163 -12.61 10.77 1.80
N TRP A 164 -12.53 11.37 2.98
CA TRP A 164 -11.27 11.86 3.53
C TRP A 164 -10.22 10.76 3.55
N VAL A 165 -9.12 11.02 2.88
CA VAL A 165 -8.04 10.06 2.65
C VAL A 165 -6.86 10.42 3.55
N SER A 166 -6.40 9.43 4.29
CA SER A 166 -5.17 9.51 5.07
C SER A 166 -4.20 8.40 4.68
N SER A 167 -2.94 8.57 5.03
CA SER A 167 -1.88 7.61 4.69
C SER A 167 -2.20 6.18 5.15
N GLY A 168 -1.93 5.19 4.31
CA GLY A 168 -2.15 3.77 4.57
C GLY A 168 -3.55 3.26 4.18
N GLN A 169 -4.33 4.03 3.42
CA GLN A 169 -5.66 3.62 2.95
C GLN A 169 -5.65 3.11 1.50
N PHE A 170 -4.70 3.57 0.71
CA PHE A 170 -4.57 3.22 -0.71
C PHE A 170 -3.21 2.59 -1.01
N VAL A 171 -3.08 2.04 -2.20
CA VAL A 171 -1.80 1.48 -2.67
C VAL A 171 -0.76 2.58 -2.80
N LYS A 172 0.51 2.19 -2.68
CA LYS A 172 1.64 3.12 -2.63
C LYS A 172 1.68 4.10 -3.79
N GLU A 173 1.47 3.61 -5.01
CA GLU A 173 1.52 4.41 -6.23
C GLU A 173 0.49 5.53 -6.21
N PHE A 174 -0.73 5.21 -5.77
CA PHE A 174 -1.81 6.18 -5.61
C PHE A 174 -1.46 7.22 -4.54
N GLU A 175 -1.04 6.77 -3.34
CA GLU A 175 -0.74 7.67 -2.23
C GLU A 175 0.44 8.61 -2.54
N ASP A 176 1.50 8.09 -3.14
CA ASP A 176 2.67 8.91 -3.47
C ASP A 176 2.31 10.03 -4.45
N ALA A 177 1.47 9.76 -5.44
CA ALA A 177 1.01 10.77 -6.38
C ALA A 177 0.00 11.74 -5.74
N ALA A 178 -1.00 11.23 -5.01
CA ALA A 178 -2.03 12.05 -4.39
C ALA A 178 -1.46 13.05 -3.37
N PHE A 179 -0.60 12.57 -2.46
CA PHE A 179 0.00 13.42 -1.42
C PHE A 179 1.13 14.33 -1.93
N ALA A 180 1.57 14.19 -3.18
CA ALA A 180 2.47 15.11 -3.82
C ALA A 180 1.78 16.41 -4.32
N LEU A 181 0.46 16.37 -4.53
CA LEU A 181 -0.34 17.54 -4.92
C LEU A 181 -0.29 18.62 -3.84
N LYS A 182 -0.23 19.88 -4.24
CA LYS A 182 0.00 21.02 -3.33
C LYS A 182 -1.21 21.93 -3.20
N ASN A 183 -1.92 22.16 -4.31
CA ASN A 183 -2.96 23.16 -4.35
C ASN A 183 -4.30 22.51 -4.67
N LYS A 184 -5.35 23.04 -4.08
CA LYS A 184 -6.71 22.67 -4.43
C LYS A 184 -6.94 22.86 -5.93
N GLY A 185 -7.43 21.81 -6.57
CA GLY A 185 -7.65 21.78 -8.02
C GLY A 185 -6.53 21.12 -8.82
N ASP A 186 -5.32 20.97 -8.26
CA ASP A 186 -4.24 20.23 -8.92
C ASP A 186 -4.68 18.79 -9.26
N ILE A 187 -4.23 18.30 -10.42
CA ILE A 187 -4.41 16.92 -10.85
C ILE A 187 -3.05 16.24 -11.04
N THR A 188 -2.99 14.94 -10.77
CA THR A 188 -1.79 14.13 -11.08
C THR A 188 -1.70 13.88 -12.58
N GLU A 189 -0.48 13.62 -13.07
CA GLU A 189 -0.35 12.83 -14.29
C GLU A 189 -0.97 11.43 -14.10
N PRO A 190 -1.23 10.69 -15.20
CA PRO A 190 -1.69 9.30 -15.10
C PRO A 190 -0.75 8.43 -14.26
N VAL A 191 -1.30 7.76 -13.25
CA VAL A 191 -0.56 6.91 -12.30
C VAL A 191 -1.03 5.47 -12.46
N LEU A 192 -0.10 4.56 -12.73
CA LEU A 192 -0.40 3.12 -12.80
C LEU A 192 -0.34 2.49 -11.40
N SER A 193 -1.36 1.74 -11.07
CA SER A 193 -1.45 0.92 -9.86
C SER A 193 -1.77 -0.54 -10.21
N PRO A 194 -1.77 -1.47 -9.25
CA PRO A 194 -2.24 -2.84 -9.47
C PRO A 194 -3.70 -2.97 -9.94
N TYR A 195 -4.49 -1.91 -9.84
CA TYR A 195 -5.90 -1.87 -10.27
C TYR A 195 -6.10 -1.24 -11.64
N GLY A 196 -5.15 -0.45 -12.12
CA GLY A 196 -5.23 0.26 -13.39
C GLY A 196 -4.65 1.66 -13.31
N TRP A 197 -4.98 2.48 -14.30
CA TRP A 197 -4.55 3.86 -14.41
C TRP A 197 -5.47 4.81 -13.65
N HIS A 198 -4.87 5.78 -12.96
CA HIS A 198 -5.59 6.79 -12.19
C HIS A 198 -5.15 8.20 -12.58
N ILE A 199 -6.10 9.15 -12.54
CA ILE A 199 -5.84 10.59 -12.42
C ILE A 199 -6.49 11.03 -11.13
N ILE A 200 -5.76 11.74 -10.27
CA ILE A 200 -6.21 12.12 -8.93
C ILE A 200 -6.25 13.64 -8.86
N LYS A 201 -7.33 14.19 -8.30
CA LYS A 201 -7.52 15.63 -8.10
C LYS A 201 -7.59 15.96 -6.62
N LEU A 202 -6.84 16.98 -6.18
CA LEU A 202 -6.96 17.52 -4.83
C LEU A 202 -8.16 18.47 -4.74
N MET A 203 -9.05 18.22 -3.77
CA MET A 203 -10.32 18.95 -3.59
C MET A 203 -10.25 20.07 -2.55
#